data_bee32ee2bd2fa0bd6dc63fb1cbb161b7
#
_entry.id   bee32ee2bd2fa0bd6dc63fb1cbb161b7
#
_cell.length_a   1.000
_cell.length_b   1.000
_cell.length_c   1.000
_cell.angle_alpha   90.00
_cell.angle_beta   90.00
_cell.angle_gamma   90.00
#
_symmetry.space_group_name_H-M   'P 1'
#
loop_
_entity.id
_entity.type
_entity.pdbx_description
1 polymer ?
#
loop_
_entity_poly.entity_id
_entity_poly.type
_entity_poly.pdbx_seq_one_letter_code
_entity_poly.pdbx_strand_id
1 'polypeptide(L)'
;PLSNASEWLNVTDKSGRKGRRETNTMPQWAGSCWYYLRFIDPGNDKQIIDPQKEKYWMPVDLYIGGAEHAVLHLLYSRFWHKVLFDLGIVSTDEPYTKLFNQGMILAFAYENETGAKVAADIIEEREGKFFNSETGTEVRQIVAKMSKSLKNVVNPDDVVSRYGADSLRLYEMFMGPLD
;
A
#
# COMPACT_ATOMS: atom_id res chain seq x y z
N PRO A 1 16.53 -17.16 2.02
CA PRO A 1 16.99 -16.15 1.05
C PRO A 1 17.64 -16.81 -0.15
N LEU A 2 17.55 -16.21 -1.35
CA LEU A 2 18.14 -16.74 -2.59
C LEU A 2 19.66 -16.93 -2.50
N SER A 3 20.32 -16.19 -1.61
CA SER A 3 21.77 -16.35 -1.33
C SER A 3 22.16 -17.74 -0.83
N ASN A 4 21.21 -18.51 -0.31
CA ASN A 4 21.44 -19.90 0.17
C ASN A 4 21.17 -20.95 -0.90
N ALA A 5 20.64 -20.57 -2.06
CA ALA A 5 20.34 -21.44 -3.19
C ALA A 5 21.56 -21.57 -4.12
N SER A 6 22.60 -22.29 -3.68
CA SER A 6 23.91 -22.35 -4.35
C SER A 6 23.85 -22.86 -5.78
N GLU A 7 22.98 -23.85 -6.07
CA GLU A 7 22.78 -24.38 -7.42
C GLU A 7 22.14 -23.35 -8.38
N TRP A 8 21.26 -22.50 -7.87
CA TRP A 8 20.66 -21.43 -8.64
C TRP A 8 21.60 -20.23 -8.77
N LEU A 9 22.38 -19.94 -7.74
CA LEU A 9 23.22 -18.76 -7.61
C LEU A 9 24.38 -18.76 -8.62
N ASN A 10 25.05 -19.91 -8.78
CA ASN A 10 26.19 -20.03 -9.65
C ASN A 10 25.74 -20.50 -11.04
N VAL A 11 26.10 -19.74 -12.05
CA VAL A 11 25.67 -19.99 -13.44
C VAL A 11 26.86 -19.98 -14.40
N THR A 12 26.69 -20.66 -15.52
CA THR A 12 27.60 -20.56 -16.65
C THR A 12 26.78 -20.13 -17.88
N ASP A 13 27.19 -19.07 -18.53
CA ASP A 13 26.50 -18.59 -19.73
C ASP A 13 26.75 -19.51 -20.94
N LYS A 14 26.06 -19.22 -22.07
CA LYS A 14 26.18 -20.01 -23.31
C LYS A 14 27.59 -19.98 -23.91
N SER A 15 28.45 -19.04 -23.52
CA SER A 15 29.84 -18.93 -23.95
C SER A 15 30.83 -19.60 -23.00
N GLY A 16 30.35 -20.28 -21.94
CA GLY A 16 31.17 -20.95 -20.95
C GLY A 16 31.70 -20.04 -19.83
N ARG A 17 31.29 -18.76 -19.77
CA ARG A 17 31.73 -17.84 -18.70
C ARG A 17 30.97 -18.14 -17.42
N LYS A 18 31.70 -18.26 -16.32
CA LYS A 18 31.12 -18.42 -14.98
C LYS A 18 30.64 -17.06 -14.47
N GLY A 19 29.49 -17.05 -13.84
CA GLY A 19 28.87 -15.89 -13.24
C GLY A 19 28.14 -16.24 -11.95
N ARG A 20 27.73 -15.21 -11.24
CA ARG A 20 26.91 -15.32 -10.05
C ARG A 20 25.66 -14.46 -10.24
N ARG A 21 24.49 -15.02 -10.02
CA ARG A 21 23.23 -14.28 -10.07
C ARG A 21 23.10 -13.30 -8.91
N GLU A 22 22.46 -12.18 -9.16
CA GLU A 22 22.05 -11.25 -8.11
C GLU A 22 21.04 -11.95 -7.19
N THR A 23 21.24 -11.81 -5.89
CA THR A 23 20.37 -12.42 -4.86
C THR A 23 19.39 -11.45 -4.25
N ASN A 24 19.57 -10.16 -4.51
CA ASN A 24 18.60 -9.14 -4.15
C ASN A 24 17.41 -9.27 -5.12
N THR A 25 16.28 -9.72 -4.62
CA THR A 25 15.02 -9.61 -5.37
C THR A 25 14.66 -8.14 -5.46
N MET A 26 14.10 -7.72 -6.58
CA MET A 26 13.55 -6.35 -6.68
C MET A 26 12.74 -6.05 -5.41
N PRO A 27 12.81 -4.81 -4.91
CA PRO A 27 12.06 -4.42 -3.71
C PRO A 27 10.60 -4.84 -3.81
N GLN A 28 9.97 -5.03 -2.68
CA GLN A 28 8.58 -5.46 -2.50
C GLN A 28 7.53 -4.89 -3.49
N TRP A 29 7.83 -3.79 -4.16
CA TRP A 29 6.97 -3.12 -5.16
C TRP A 29 6.98 -3.76 -6.55
N ALA A 30 7.87 -4.70 -6.82
CA ALA A 30 8.03 -5.31 -8.15
C ALA A 30 6.75 -5.97 -8.68
N GLY A 31 6.02 -6.67 -7.83
CA GLY A 31 4.72 -7.28 -8.20
C GLY A 31 3.65 -6.24 -8.44
N SER A 32 3.57 -5.21 -7.61
CA SER A 32 2.57 -4.16 -7.71
C SER A 32 2.82 -3.15 -8.84
N CYS A 33 4.04 -3.12 -9.42
CA CYS A 33 4.37 -2.21 -10.51
C CYS A 33 3.52 -2.40 -11.77
N TRP A 34 2.96 -3.57 -11.98
CA TRP A 34 2.26 -3.92 -13.21
C TRP A 34 0.97 -4.73 -12.99
N TYR A 35 0.51 -4.85 -11.73
CA TYR A 35 -0.67 -5.66 -11.38
C TYR A 35 -1.92 -5.24 -12.15
N TYR A 36 -2.09 -3.94 -12.44
CA TYR A 36 -3.22 -3.39 -13.18
C TYR A 36 -3.29 -3.95 -14.61
N LEU A 37 -2.16 -4.22 -15.24
CA LEU A 37 -2.13 -4.90 -16.55
C LEU A 37 -2.57 -6.36 -16.41
N ARG A 38 -2.09 -7.06 -15.39
CA ARG A 38 -2.48 -8.44 -15.13
C ARG A 38 -3.97 -8.57 -14.78
N PHE A 39 -4.57 -7.58 -14.13
CA PHE A 39 -6.01 -7.56 -13.85
C PHE A 39 -6.87 -7.53 -15.11
N ILE A 40 -6.39 -6.91 -16.16
CA ILE A 40 -7.09 -6.88 -17.46
C ILE A 40 -7.11 -8.28 -18.11
N ASP A 41 -6.05 -9.06 -17.94
CA ASP A 41 -5.90 -10.36 -18.62
C ASP A 41 -5.26 -11.41 -17.71
N PRO A 42 -5.95 -11.81 -16.61
CA PRO A 42 -5.35 -12.64 -15.56
C PRO A 42 -5.03 -14.07 -15.99
N GLY A 43 -5.74 -14.61 -16.96
CA GLY A 43 -5.56 -15.98 -17.48
C GLY A 43 -4.55 -16.11 -18.62
N ASN A 44 -3.86 -15.06 -19.00
CA ASN A 44 -2.90 -15.11 -20.10
C ASN A 44 -1.55 -15.66 -19.63
N ASP A 45 -1.23 -16.88 -20.06
CA ASP A 45 0.01 -17.59 -19.76
C ASP A 45 1.11 -17.41 -20.82
N LYS A 46 0.78 -16.76 -21.95
CA LYS A 46 1.67 -16.63 -23.10
C LYS A 46 2.39 -15.28 -23.14
N GLN A 47 1.74 -14.23 -22.65
CA GLN A 47 2.28 -12.87 -22.67
C GLN A 47 1.79 -12.08 -21.46
N ILE A 48 2.41 -10.93 -21.23
CA ILE A 48 2.11 -10.07 -20.07
C ILE A 48 0.66 -9.57 -20.09
N ILE A 49 0.13 -9.28 -21.28
CA ILE A 49 -1.24 -8.86 -21.54
C ILE A 49 -1.57 -9.01 -23.04
N ASP A 50 -2.82 -9.29 -23.36
CA ASP A 50 -3.30 -9.24 -24.74
C ASP A 50 -3.34 -7.78 -25.23
N PRO A 51 -2.72 -7.45 -26.40
CA PRO A 51 -2.64 -6.07 -26.88
C PRO A 51 -3.99 -5.42 -27.20
N GLN A 52 -5.01 -6.20 -27.58
CA GLN A 52 -6.34 -5.65 -27.85
C GLN A 52 -7.07 -5.28 -26.55
N LYS A 53 -6.94 -6.13 -25.52
CA LYS A 53 -7.46 -5.83 -24.18
C LYS A 53 -6.74 -4.64 -23.56
N GLU A 54 -5.41 -4.59 -23.70
CA GLU A 54 -4.60 -3.46 -23.21
C GLU A 54 -5.10 -2.16 -23.83
N LYS A 55 -5.17 -2.08 -25.15
CA LYS A 55 -5.60 -0.89 -25.88
C LYS A 55 -7.03 -0.45 -25.56
N TYR A 56 -7.89 -1.37 -25.15
CA TYR A 56 -9.27 -1.07 -24.76
C TYR A 56 -9.36 -0.49 -23.33
N TRP A 57 -8.56 -1.05 -22.39
CA TRP A 57 -8.68 -0.73 -20.97
C TRP A 57 -7.68 0.32 -20.46
N MET A 58 -6.59 0.54 -21.19
CA MET A 58 -5.57 1.52 -20.79
C MET A 58 -5.73 2.86 -21.51
N PRO A 59 -5.29 3.98 -20.88
CA PRO A 59 -4.79 4.08 -19.51
C PRO A 59 -5.90 3.96 -18.45
N VAL A 60 -5.55 3.72 -17.20
CA VAL A 60 -6.52 3.70 -16.09
C VAL A 60 -7.10 5.11 -15.90
N ASP A 61 -8.41 5.25 -15.93
CA ASP A 61 -9.10 6.55 -15.87
C ASP A 61 -8.94 7.25 -14.53
N LEU A 62 -9.07 6.49 -13.43
CA LEU A 62 -8.98 7.02 -12.07
C LEU A 62 -8.23 6.04 -11.17
N TYR A 63 -7.13 6.50 -10.57
CA TYR A 63 -6.34 5.74 -9.64
C TYR A 63 -6.41 6.35 -8.25
N ILE A 64 -6.92 5.59 -7.29
CA ILE A 64 -7.16 6.05 -5.92
C ILE A 64 -6.18 5.39 -4.97
N GLY A 65 -5.49 6.18 -4.16
CA GLY A 65 -4.54 5.65 -3.19
C GLY A 65 -3.90 6.71 -2.31
N GLY A 66 -3.30 6.27 -1.21
CA GLY A 66 -2.66 7.16 -0.25
C GLY A 66 -1.47 7.94 -0.82
N ALA A 67 -1.29 9.17 -0.38
CA ALA A 67 -0.21 10.06 -0.82
C ALA A 67 1.20 9.50 -0.51
N GLU A 68 1.34 8.61 0.48
CA GLU A 68 2.59 7.93 0.81
C GLU A 68 3.16 7.08 -0.32
N HIS A 69 2.29 6.64 -1.25
CA HIS A 69 2.69 5.87 -2.42
C HIS A 69 3.29 6.71 -3.56
N ALA A 70 3.27 8.04 -3.47
CA ALA A 70 3.81 8.92 -4.49
C ALA A 70 5.28 8.64 -4.81
N VAL A 71 6.10 8.43 -3.77
CA VAL A 71 7.53 8.09 -3.87
C VAL A 71 7.83 6.59 -3.79
N LEU A 72 6.82 5.76 -3.69
CA LEU A 72 6.92 4.30 -3.57
C LEU A 72 6.26 3.64 -4.78
N HIS A 73 5.09 3.05 -4.58
CA HIS A 73 4.36 2.31 -5.62
C HIS A 73 4.13 3.11 -6.91
N LEU A 74 3.69 4.37 -6.80
CA LEU A 74 3.36 5.19 -7.98
C LEU A 74 4.58 5.51 -8.83
N LEU A 75 5.72 5.81 -8.20
CA LEU A 75 6.97 6.04 -8.90
C LEU A 75 7.44 4.77 -9.64
N TYR A 76 7.40 3.62 -8.96
CA TYR A 76 7.81 2.35 -9.56
C TYR A 76 6.87 1.93 -10.69
N SER A 77 5.55 2.02 -10.51
CA SER A 77 4.59 1.62 -11.53
C SER A 77 4.68 2.51 -12.77
N ARG A 78 4.84 3.82 -12.60
CA ARG A 78 5.04 4.76 -13.70
C ARG A 78 6.34 4.49 -14.44
N PHE A 79 7.45 4.29 -13.73
CA PHE A 79 8.74 3.95 -14.35
C PHE A 79 8.65 2.64 -15.14
N TRP A 80 8.07 1.61 -14.53
CA TRP A 80 7.90 0.31 -15.17
C TRP A 80 7.01 0.40 -16.41
N HIS A 81 5.94 1.15 -16.34
CA HIS A 81 5.04 1.38 -17.48
C HIS A 81 5.75 2.07 -18.64
N LYS A 82 6.57 3.08 -18.36
CA LYS A 82 7.37 3.75 -19.40
C LYS A 82 8.37 2.80 -20.07
N VAL A 83 9.00 1.91 -19.30
CA VAL A 83 9.86 0.86 -19.89
C VAL A 83 9.05 -0.08 -20.80
N LEU A 84 7.84 -0.48 -20.38
CA LEU A 84 6.96 -1.31 -21.22
C LEU A 84 6.49 -0.55 -22.48
N PHE A 85 6.27 0.75 -22.38
CA PHE A 85 5.95 1.60 -23.54
C PHE A 85 7.13 1.69 -24.52
N ASP A 86 8.34 1.94 -24.04
CA ASP A 86 9.55 1.97 -24.86
C ASP A 86 9.82 0.62 -25.57
N LEU A 87 9.41 -0.48 -24.95
CA LEU A 87 9.48 -1.84 -25.54
C LEU A 87 8.30 -2.17 -26.48
N GLY A 88 7.32 -1.27 -26.63
CA GLY A 88 6.14 -1.46 -27.46
C GLY A 88 5.15 -2.51 -26.91
N ILE A 89 5.18 -2.77 -25.60
CA ILE A 89 4.29 -3.76 -24.94
C ILE A 89 2.96 -3.13 -24.56
N VAL A 90 2.95 -1.85 -24.19
CA VAL A 90 1.76 -1.06 -23.87
C VAL A 90 1.58 0.10 -24.83
N SER A 91 0.36 0.57 -25.02
CA SER A 91 -0.01 1.58 -26.03
C SER A 91 0.08 3.03 -25.53
N THR A 92 0.16 3.23 -24.21
CA THR A 92 0.18 4.54 -23.58
C THR A 92 1.49 4.76 -22.83
N ASP A 93 1.98 6.00 -22.79
CA ASP A 93 3.21 6.37 -22.09
C ASP A 93 3.00 6.63 -20.58
N GLU A 94 1.75 6.81 -20.16
CA GLU A 94 1.38 6.97 -18.75
C GLU A 94 0.33 5.93 -18.34
N PRO A 95 0.47 5.32 -17.15
CA PRO A 95 -0.45 4.27 -16.70
C PRO A 95 -1.80 4.80 -16.20
N TYR A 96 -1.83 6.02 -15.67
CA TYR A 96 -2.99 6.62 -14.99
C TYR A 96 -3.32 7.99 -15.56
N THR A 97 -4.59 8.23 -15.86
CA THR A 97 -5.07 9.54 -16.35
C THR A 97 -5.28 10.52 -15.20
N LYS A 98 -5.90 10.06 -14.13
CA LYS A 98 -6.16 10.87 -12.94
C LYS A 98 -5.76 10.12 -11.68
N LEU A 99 -4.98 10.78 -10.83
CA LEU A 99 -4.63 10.30 -9.51
C LEU A 99 -5.44 11.06 -8.46
N PHE A 100 -6.03 10.31 -7.52
CA PHE A 100 -6.74 10.88 -6.39
C PHE A 100 -6.18 10.32 -5.07
N ASN A 101 -5.75 11.20 -4.19
CA ASN A 101 -5.29 10.85 -2.85
C ASN A 101 -6.36 11.25 -1.84
N GLN A 102 -7.00 10.26 -1.22
CA GLN A 102 -8.10 10.48 -0.26
C GLN A 102 -7.64 11.00 1.11
N GLY A 103 -6.35 11.22 1.33
CA GLY A 103 -5.80 11.65 2.60
C GLY A 103 -5.47 10.49 3.55
N MET A 104 -5.23 10.82 4.81
CA MET A 104 -4.93 9.86 5.87
C MET A 104 -6.11 9.72 6.81
N ILE A 105 -6.47 8.49 7.14
CA ILE A 105 -7.42 8.21 8.21
C ILE A 105 -6.71 8.43 9.55
N LEU A 106 -7.28 9.33 10.35
CA LEU A 106 -6.77 9.71 11.65
C LEU A 106 -7.62 9.09 12.75
N ALA A 107 -7.02 8.88 13.91
CA ALA A 107 -7.69 8.46 15.12
C ALA A 107 -7.10 9.17 16.34
N PHE A 108 -7.80 9.08 17.47
CA PHE A 108 -7.23 9.52 18.73
C PHE A 108 -6.02 8.66 19.09
N ALA A 109 -5.01 9.31 19.61
CA ALA A 109 -3.80 8.73 20.16
C ALA A 109 -3.43 9.50 21.43
N TYR A 110 -2.47 8.99 22.19
CA TYR A 110 -2.12 9.56 23.47
C TYR A 110 -0.62 9.79 23.55
N GLU A 111 -0.23 10.86 24.26
CA GLU A 111 1.17 11.16 24.52
C GLU A 111 1.36 11.61 25.96
N ASN A 112 2.52 11.28 26.53
CA ASN A 112 2.91 11.73 27.84
C ASN A 112 3.48 13.17 27.82
N GLU A 113 3.87 13.69 28.96
CA GLU A 113 4.43 15.04 29.08
C GLU A 113 5.69 15.27 28.24
N THR A 114 6.46 14.24 27.95
CA THR A 114 7.66 14.34 27.10
C THR A 114 7.36 14.23 25.60
N GLY A 115 6.08 14.06 25.22
CA GLY A 115 5.65 13.86 23.83
C GLY A 115 5.83 12.42 23.34
N ALA A 116 6.24 11.49 24.20
CA ALA A 116 6.31 10.08 23.84
C ALA A 116 4.90 9.49 23.70
N LYS A 117 4.69 8.72 22.63
CA LYS A 117 3.40 8.09 22.33
C LYS A 117 3.11 6.94 23.28
N VAL A 118 1.87 6.84 23.73
CA VAL A 118 1.37 5.79 24.61
C VAL A 118 0.32 4.97 23.84
N ALA A 119 0.38 3.65 23.98
CA ALA A 119 -0.56 2.76 23.31
C ALA A 119 -1.99 2.96 23.85
N ALA A 120 -2.98 2.96 22.96
CA ALA A 120 -4.36 3.29 23.34
C ALA A 120 -5.02 2.25 24.26
N ASP A 121 -4.57 1.01 24.21
CA ASP A 121 -5.13 -0.09 25.00
C ASP A 121 -4.76 -0.07 26.50
N ILE A 122 -3.79 0.77 26.88
CA ILE A 122 -3.42 1.01 28.30
C ILE A 122 -3.87 2.37 28.81
N ILE A 123 -4.83 3.00 28.14
CA ILE A 123 -5.38 4.29 28.56
C ILE A 123 -6.70 4.09 29.26
N GLU A 124 -6.85 4.76 30.39
CA GLU A 124 -8.11 4.88 31.14
C GLU A 124 -8.58 6.32 31.16
N GLU A 125 -9.86 6.52 30.90
CA GLU A 125 -10.52 7.81 31.09
C GLU A 125 -11.10 7.90 32.50
N ARG A 126 -10.78 8.98 33.20
CA ARG A 126 -11.30 9.30 34.54
C ARG A 126 -11.69 10.77 34.57
N GLU A 127 -12.97 11.06 34.79
CA GLU A 127 -13.48 12.44 34.92
C GLU A 127 -13.10 13.36 33.73
N GLY A 128 -13.09 12.82 32.51
CA GLY A 128 -12.72 13.56 31.29
C GLY A 128 -11.21 13.77 31.08
N LYS A 129 -10.38 13.14 31.90
CA LYS A 129 -8.92 13.09 31.73
C LYS A 129 -8.47 11.68 31.42
N PHE A 130 -7.34 11.57 30.73
CA PHE A 130 -6.77 10.31 30.32
C PHE A 130 -5.51 9.98 31.11
N PHE A 131 -5.40 8.73 31.53
CA PHE A 131 -4.28 8.23 32.33
C PHE A 131 -3.73 6.94 31.75
N ASN A 132 -2.43 6.77 31.83
CA ASN A 132 -1.78 5.49 31.58
C ASN A 132 -2.08 4.57 32.77
N SER A 133 -2.78 3.45 32.54
CA SER A 133 -3.22 2.51 33.59
C SER A 133 -2.06 1.78 34.28
N GLU A 134 -0.90 1.65 33.61
CA GLU A 134 0.28 0.99 34.17
C GLU A 134 1.10 1.92 35.10
N THR A 135 1.19 3.21 34.74
CA THR A 135 2.02 4.18 35.47
C THR A 135 1.22 5.15 36.33
N GLY A 136 -0.08 5.25 36.10
CA GLY A 136 -0.96 6.23 36.77
C GLY A 136 -0.73 7.69 36.31
N THR A 137 0.13 7.93 35.33
CA THR A 137 0.45 9.27 34.83
C THR A 137 -0.62 9.79 33.90
N GLU A 138 -0.94 11.10 34.02
CA GLU A 138 -1.84 11.77 33.07
C GLU A 138 -1.21 11.83 31.69
N VAL A 139 -2.02 11.62 30.65
CA VAL A 139 -1.61 11.68 29.25
C VAL A 139 -2.54 12.61 28.48
N ARG A 140 -2.02 13.20 27.40
CA ARG A 140 -2.79 14.09 26.55
C ARG A 140 -3.35 13.32 25.34
N GLN A 141 -4.63 13.48 25.08
CA GLN A 141 -5.22 13.00 23.84
C GLN A 141 -4.83 13.90 22.66
N ILE A 142 -4.45 13.30 21.57
CA ILE A 142 -4.07 13.95 20.32
C ILE A 142 -4.73 13.25 19.14
N VAL A 143 -4.72 13.88 17.98
CA VAL A 143 -5.11 13.23 16.71
C VAL A 143 -3.85 12.80 15.97
N ALA A 144 -3.78 11.54 15.58
CA ALA A 144 -2.62 10.98 14.88
C ALA A 144 -3.04 9.95 13.82
N LYS A 145 -2.13 9.62 12.93
CA LYS A 145 -2.31 8.53 11.97
C LYS A 145 -2.54 7.21 12.72
N MET A 146 -3.49 6.41 12.25
CA MET A 146 -3.69 5.06 12.76
C MET A 146 -2.43 4.21 12.58
N SER A 147 -2.00 3.53 13.63
CA SER A 147 -0.87 2.61 13.57
C SER A 147 -1.04 1.44 14.54
N LYS A 148 -0.49 0.29 14.15
CA LYS A 148 -0.50 -0.92 15.01
C LYS A 148 0.29 -0.72 16.30
N SER A 149 1.36 0.08 16.27
CA SER A 149 2.19 0.38 17.45
C SER A 149 1.47 1.26 18.47
N LEU A 150 0.58 2.14 18.01
CA LEU A 150 -0.24 2.98 18.89
C LEU A 150 -1.52 2.29 19.34
N LYS A 151 -1.85 1.15 18.76
CA LYS A 151 -3.10 0.39 19.00
C LYS A 151 -4.36 1.25 18.92
N ASN A 152 -4.32 2.29 18.10
CA ASN A 152 -5.43 3.20 17.85
C ASN A 152 -6.15 2.89 16.52
N VAL A 153 -5.98 1.68 16.00
CA VAL A 153 -6.62 1.21 14.76
C VAL A 153 -8.04 0.77 15.08
N VAL A 154 -9.00 1.27 14.29
CA VAL A 154 -10.37 0.74 14.27
C VAL A 154 -10.39 -0.45 13.32
N ASN A 155 -10.79 -1.63 13.82
CA ASN A 155 -10.94 -2.81 13.00
C ASN A 155 -12.28 -2.75 12.25
N PRO A 156 -12.28 -2.80 10.90
CA PRO A 156 -13.52 -2.82 10.12
C PRO A 156 -14.47 -3.96 10.50
N ASP A 157 -13.95 -5.13 10.87
CA ASP A 157 -14.78 -6.28 11.25
C ASP A 157 -15.63 -6.00 12.51
N ASP A 158 -15.10 -5.27 13.47
CA ASP A 158 -15.82 -4.86 14.68
C ASP A 158 -16.96 -3.89 14.33
N VAL A 159 -16.68 -2.95 13.43
CA VAL A 159 -17.69 -1.99 12.96
C VAL A 159 -18.76 -2.70 12.13
N VAL A 160 -18.38 -3.60 11.23
CA VAL A 160 -19.30 -4.40 10.42
C VAL A 160 -20.19 -5.27 11.29
N SER A 161 -19.62 -5.93 12.31
CA SER A 161 -20.38 -6.76 13.25
C SER A 161 -21.41 -5.97 14.03
N ARG A 162 -21.12 -4.71 14.34
CA ARG A 162 -21.98 -3.83 15.15
C ARG A 162 -23.02 -3.07 14.34
N TYR A 163 -22.67 -2.60 13.15
CA TYR A 163 -23.49 -1.66 12.37
C TYR A 163 -23.87 -2.18 10.98
N GLY A 164 -23.26 -3.26 10.52
CA GLY A 164 -23.43 -3.81 9.17
C GLY A 164 -22.46 -3.23 8.15
N ALA A 165 -22.12 -4.03 7.14
CA ALA A 165 -21.18 -3.66 6.09
C ALA A 165 -21.69 -2.49 5.23
N ASP A 166 -22.99 -2.45 4.94
CA ASP A 166 -23.58 -1.38 4.12
C ASP A 166 -23.51 -0.03 4.83
N SER A 167 -23.74 -0.02 6.15
CA SER A 167 -23.61 1.19 6.97
C SER A 167 -22.18 1.73 6.98
N LEU A 168 -21.18 0.85 7.15
CA LEU A 168 -19.77 1.24 7.10
C LEU A 168 -19.41 1.84 5.73
N ARG A 169 -19.76 1.15 4.65
CA ARG A 169 -19.46 1.60 3.29
C ARG A 169 -20.13 2.93 2.96
N LEU A 170 -21.39 3.09 3.34
CA LEU A 170 -22.12 4.36 3.14
C LEU A 170 -21.50 5.50 3.94
N TYR A 171 -21.08 5.23 5.17
CA TYR A 171 -20.39 6.21 6.00
C TYR A 171 -19.05 6.64 5.43
N GLU A 172 -18.25 5.70 4.94
CA GLU A 172 -16.98 6.02 4.27
C GLU A 172 -17.16 6.87 3.01
N MET A 173 -18.18 6.57 2.21
CA MET A 173 -18.53 7.38 1.03
C MET A 173 -19.00 8.79 1.40
N PHE A 174 -19.62 8.95 2.56
CA PHE A 174 -20.14 10.23 3.04
C PHE A 174 -19.04 11.12 3.69
N MET A 175 -17.97 10.52 4.21
CA MET A 175 -16.91 11.24 4.94
C MET A 175 -16.07 12.20 4.10
N GLY A 176 -16.13 12.14 2.80
CA GLY A 176 -15.36 13.05 1.96
C GLY A 176 -15.81 13.05 0.52
N PRO A 177 -16.02 14.24 -0.06
CA PRO A 177 -16.13 14.33 -1.50
C PRO A 177 -14.80 13.90 -2.15
N LEU A 178 -14.89 13.24 -3.29
CA LEU A 178 -13.74 12.91 -4.14
C LEU A 178 -13.38 14.15 -5.01
N ASP A 179 -13.11 15.29 -4.38
CA ASP A 179 -12.79 16.56 -5.06
C ASP A 179 -11.29 16.78 -5.21
#